data_fc4876e7adacb8eb2e903f8f3a236b66
#
_entry.id   fc4876e7adacb8eb2e903f8f3a236b66
#
_cell.length_a   1.000
_cell.length_b   1.000
_cell.length_c   1.000
_cell.angle_alpha   90.00
_cell.angle_beta   90.00
_cell.angle_gamma   90.00
#
_symmetry.space_group_name_H-M   'P 1'
#
loop_
_entity.id
_entity.type
_entity.pdbx_description
1 polymer ?
#
loop_
_entity_poly.entity_id
_entity_poly.type
_entity_poly.pdbx_seq_one_letter_code
_entity_poly.pdbx_strand_id
1 'polypeptide(L)'
;SVWSVYPGSVLLYPNAASGNNNITWNFQGSGYLWLPPLMEDPLDSEVVYIAGGGINGGNHLIKLTKVGNSIVPQELSYPFNNTVTSMAYSPIDPSHWYVMTYNGTFYHSTDYGESWTMTSGFSGPESHYFYGSTIHPSNQDLGKVVIGGSGYSNDPVFISYNHGQSFQSFSDGLPNTMVFEIDGTLTDQVLFAATQLGPYAYVEGEDEWINIMGFSAPDQTYWSLEYVPEIHTARFGTYGRGIWDFIVDENIDVSYGDVNNDNTINIQDIILLVNIILYDLEYTISGDINNDNSINVIDIVMLSDIILERFSK
;
A
#
# COMPACT_ATOMS: atom_id res chain seq x y z
N SER A 1 16.31 11.66 -4.43
CA SER A 1 15.43 12.84 -4.27
C SER A 1 14.18 12.48 -3.48
N VAL A 2 13.58 13.47 -2.80
CA VAL A 2 12.31 13.30 -2.11
C VAL A 2 11.33 14.35 -2.62
N TRP A 3 10.14 13.90 -2.99
CA TRP A 3 9.03 14.75 -3.35
C TRP A 3 8.04 14.82 -2.17
N SER A 4 7.45 15.97 -1.98
CA SER A 4 6.52 16.22 -0.89
C SER A 4 5.44 17.19 -1.33
N VAL A 5 4.23 17.00 -0.87
CA VAL A 5 3.09 17.89 -1.12
C VAL A 5 2.88 18.77 0.11
N TYR A 6 2.60 20.03 -0.16
CA TYR A 6 2.15 21.00 0.83
C TYR A 6 0.92 21.73 0.28
N PRO A 7 0.01 22.24 1.09
CA PRO A 7 -1.14 22.98 0.58
C PRO A 7 -0.75 24.05 -0.42
N GLY A 8 -1.18 23.88 -1.68
CA GLY A 8 -0.88 24.81 -2.78
C GLY A 8 0.48 24.64 -3.46
N SER A 9 1.31 23.67 -3.08
CA SER A 9 2.62 23.47 -3.70
C SER A 9 3.16 22.05 -3.62
N VAL A 10 4.11 21.74 -4.49
CA VAL A 10 4.95 20.54 -4.45
C VAL A 10 6.39 20.93 -4.20
N LEU A 11 7.05 20.27 -3.29
CA LEU A 11 8.43 20.46 -2.92
C LEU A 11 9.26 19.28 -3.37
N LEU A 12 10.34 19.54 -4.08
CA LEU A 12 11.35 18.55 -4.44
C LEU A 12 12.63 18.85 -3.67
N TYR A 13 13.11 17.89 -2.91
CA TYR A 13 14.41 17.89 -2.25
C TYR A 13 15.38 17.01 -3.03
N PRO A 14 16.24 17.55 -3.89
CA PRO A 14 17.15 16.76 -4.72
C PRO A 14 18.14 15.93 -3.90
N ASN A 15 18.46 16.41 -2.70
CA ASN A 15 19.27 15.70 -1.72
C ASN A 15 18.63 15.86 -0.34
N ALA A 16 17.81 14.89 0.05
CA ALA A 16 17.09 14.91 1.31
C ALA A 16 18.02 14.96 2.53
N ALA A 17 19.22 14.37 2.44
CA ALA A 17 20.20 14.37 3.53
C ALA A 17 20.81 15.73 3.82
N SER A 18 20.81 16.64 2.85
CA SER A 18 21.37 17.99 3.03
C SER A 18 20.36 19.05 3.53
N GLY A 19 19.09 18.75 3.51
CA GLY A 19 17.99 19.49 4.18
C GLY A 19 17.66 20.90 3.67
N ASN A 20 18.49 21.53 2.84
CA ASN A 20 18.44 22.98 2.70
C ASN A 20 18.11 23.55 1.32
N ASN A 21 17.99 22.74 0.29
CA ASN A 21 17.69 23.23 -1.06
C ASN A 21 16.52 22.46 -1.65
N ASN A 22 15.32 23.00 -1.50
CA ASN A 22 14.15 22.51 -2.21
C ASN A 22 13.89 23.31 -3.48
N ILE A 23 13.28 22.66 -4.44
CA ILE A 23 12.69 23.27 -5.63
C ILE A 23 11.18 23.24 -5.40
N THR A 24 10.52 24.38 -5.57
CA THR A 24 9.08 24.49 -5.33
C THR A 24 8.36 24.72 -6.65
N TRP A 25 7.29 23.96 -6.86
CA TRP A 25 6.29 24.22 -7.89
C TRP A 25 4.97 24.57 -7.21
N ASN A 26 4.38 25.70 -7.56
CA ASN A 26 3.12 26.18 -7.01
C ASN A 26 1.97 25.79 -7.92
N PHE A 27 0.86 25.38 -7.32
CA PHE A 27 -0.35 25.04 -8.06
C PHE A 27 -0.86 26.24 -8.86
N GLN A 28 -1.43 25.95 -10.02
CA GLN A 28 -2.09 26.92 -10.88
C GLN A 28 -3.60 26.89 -10.61
N GLY A 29 -4.23 28.05 -10.62
CA GLY A 29 -5.69 28.15 -10.47
C GLY A 29 -6.18 28.01 -9.03
N SER A 30 -7.42 27.54 -8.90
CA SER A 30 -8.14 27.38 -7.63
C SER A 30 -8.88 26.03 -7.59
N GLY A 31 -9.36 25.62 -6.42
CA GLY A 31 -10.12 24.37 -6.28
C GLY A 31 -9.24 23.15 -6.05
N TYR A 32 -7.99 23.32 -5.63
CA TYR A 32 -7.11 22.23 -5.27
C TYR A 32 -7.49 21.63 -3.90
N LEU A 33 -7.19 20.37 -3.73
CA LEU A 33 -7.32 19.69 -2.45
C LEU A 33 -6.28 20.24 -1.46
N TRP A 34 -6.58 20.17 -0.17
CA TRP A 34 -5.64 20.56 0.89
C TRP A 34 -4.37 19.72 0.85
N LEU A 35 -4.51 18.40 0.68
CA LEU A 35 -3.43 17.45 0.46
C LEU A 35 -3.73 16.67 -0.83
N PRO A 36 -3.29 17.17 -1.99
CA PRO A 36 -3.46 16.47 -3.25
C PRO A 36 -2.68 15.14 -3.28
N PRO A 37 -3.24 14.08 -3.88
CA PRO A 37 -2.52 12.83 -4.03
C PRO A 37 -1.29 13.00 -4.91
N LEU A 38 -0.19 12.37 -4.49
CA LEU A 38 1.10 12.37 -5.18
C LEU A 38 1.49 10.91 -5.43
N MET A 39 1.85 10.59 -6.66
CA MET A 39 2.26 9.25 -7.08
C MET A 39 3.60 9.35 -7.83
N GLU A 40 4.53 8.48 -7.54
CA GLU A 40 5.77 8.36 -8.31
C GLU A 40 5.51 7.75 -9.69
N ASP A 41 6.36 8.08 -10.64
CA ASP A 41 6.36 7.38 -11.94
C ASP A 41 7.07 6.02 -11.77
N PRO A 42 6.43 4.90 -12.15
CA PRO A 42 7.01 3.57 -11.96
C PRO A 42 8.25 3.31 -12.81
N LEU A 43 8.51 4.16 -13.82
CA LEU A 43 9.60 3.96 -14.79
C LEU A 43 10.70 5.02 -14.68
N ASP A 44 10.42 6.18 -14.07
CA ASP A 44 11.35 7.32 -14.02
C ASP A 44 11.33 8.00 -12.64
N SER A 45 12.36 7.80 -11.85
CA SER A 45 12.51 8.37 -10.51
C SER A 45 12.64 9.92 -10.46
N GLU A 46 12.77 10.58 -11.61
CA GLU A 46 12.79 12.03 -11.74
C GLU A 46 11.38 12.61 -12.03
N VAL A 47 10.36 11.74 -12.08
CA VAL A 47 8.98 12.06 -12.42
C VAL A 47 8.05 11.69 -11.30
N VAL A 48 7.06 12.55 -11.03
CA VAL A 48 5.91 12.25 -10.19
C VAL A 48 4.63 12.77 -10.85
N TYR A 49 3.51 12.21 -10.48
CA TYR A 49 2.18 12.67 -10.85
C TYR A 49 1.48 13.26 -9.65
N ILE A 50 0.80 14.37 -9.86
CA ILE A 50 -0.06 14.99 -8.87
C ILE A 50 -1.47 15.15 -9.45
N ALA A 51 -2.45 15.05 -8.61
CA ALA A 51 -3.84 15.31 -8.96
C ALA A 51 -4.49 16.26 -7.96
N GLY A 52 -5.67 16.79 -8.28
CA GLY A 52 -6.31 17.76 -7.39
C GLY A 52 -5.52 19.08 -7.24
N GLY A 53 -4.62 19.38 -8.18
CA GLY A 53 -3.63 20.43 -8.09
C GLY A 53 -4.11 21.83 -8.53
N GLY A 54 -5.42 22.04 -8.68
CA GLY A 54 -6.00 23.36 -8.97
C GLY A 54 -6.21 23.67 -10.45
N ILE A 55 -5.66 22.91 -11.38
CA ILE A 55 -5.95 23.04 -12.81
C ILE A 55 -7.34 22.44 -13.08
N ASN A 56 -8.21 23.20 -13.77
CA ASN A 56 -9.58 22.77 -14.11
C ASN A 56 -10.37 22.19 -12.91
N GLY A 57 -10.16 22.70 -11.70
CA GLY A 57 -10.82 22.18 -10.50
C GLY A 57 -10.21 20.89 -9.97
N GLY A 58 -9.00 20.52 -10.41
CA GLY A 58 -8.28 19.33 -9.95
C GLY A 58 -8.72 18.01 -10.60
N ASN A 59 -9.36 18.07 -11.76
CA ASN A 59 -9.86 16.91 -12.46
C ASN A 59 -8.94 16.37 -13.57
N HIS A 60 -7.66 16.74 -13.55
CA HIS A 60 -6.62 16.22 -14.43
C HIS A 60 -5.43 15.73 -13.62
N LEU A 61 -4.69 14.79 -14.18
CA LEU A 61 -3.36 14.45 -13.67
C LEU A 61 -2.35 15.44 -14.25
N ILE A 62 -1.38 15.79 -13.43
CA ILE A 62 -0.28 16.68 -13.80
C ILE A 62 1.01 15.91 -13.60
N LYS A 63 1.73 15.68 -14.69
CA LYS A 63 3.07 15.12 -14.66
C LYS A 63 4.06 16.22 -14.27
N LEU A 64 4.87 16.00 -13.26
CA LEU A 64 5.94 16.86 -12.81
C LEU A 64 7.27 16.19 -13.07
N THR A 65 8.09 16.77 -13.93
CA THR A 65 9.41 16.25 -14.28
C THR A 65 10.50 17.16 -13.69
N LYS A 66 11.45 16.57 -12.98
CA LYS A 66 12.65 17.27 -12.55
C LYS A 66 13.59 17.45 -13.73
N VAL A 67 13.92 18.71 -14.07
CA VAL A 67 14.88 19.04 -15.13
C VAL A 67 15.93 19.98 -14.55
N GLY A 68 17.10 19.46 -14.23
CA GLY A 68 18.13 20.21 -13.54
C GLY A 68 17.66 20.72 -12.18
N ASN A 69 17.60 22.03 -12.01
CA ASN A 69 17.11 22.71 -10.79
C ASN A 69 15.69 23.27 -10.97
N SER A 70 14.87 22.65 -11.78
CA SER A 70 13.50 23.10 -12.05
C SER A 70 12.54 21.91 -12.06
N ILE A 71 11.27 22.19 -11.77
CA ILE A 71 10.14 21.28 -11.98
C ILE A 71 9.39 21.78 -13.21
N VAL A 72 9.21 20.89 -14.19
CA VAL A 72 8.46 21.16 -15.42
C VAL A 72 7.12 20.44 -15.33
N PRO A 73 5.99 21.16 -15.27
CA PRO A 73 4.67 20.58 -15.24
C PRO A 73 4.16 20.28 -16.66
N GLN A 74 3.42 19.19 -16.80
CA GLN A 74 2.64 18.82 -17.97
C GLN A 74 1.27 18.31 -17.54
N GLU A 75 0.21 18.98 -17.91
CA GLU A 75 -1.15 18.49 -17.71
C GLU A 75 -1.43 17.34 -18.68
N LEU A 76 -1.95 16.22 -18.16
CA LEU A 76 -2.43 15.12 -18.99
C LEU A 76 -3.84 15.43 -19.51
N SER A 77 -4.12 14.95 -20.71
CA SER A 77 -5.30 15.42 -21.49
C SER A 77 -6.64 14.85 -21.03
N TYR A 78 -6.65 13.78 -20.24
CA TYR A 78 -7.91 13.11 -19.84
C TYR A 78 -8.61 13.90 -18.71
N PRO A 79 -9.83 14.40 -18.94
CA PRO A 79 -10.61 15.08 -17.92
C PRO A 79 -11.46 14.06 -17.14
N PHE A 80 -11.19 13.86 -15.87
CA PHE A 80 -12.05 13.07 -14.99
C PHE A 80 -13.37 13.81 -14.69
N ASN A 81 -14.41 13.09 -14.30
CA ASN A 81 -15.73 13.68 -14.06
C ASN A 81 -15.80 14.57 -12.81
N ASN A 82 -14.79 14.47 -11.92
CA ASN A 82 -14.70 15.27 -10.71
C ASN A 82 -13.21 15.41 -10.29
N THR A 83 -12.95 16.15 -9.22
CA THR A 83 -11.61 16.28 -8.62
C THR A 83 -11.06 14.90 -8.29
N VAL A 84 -9.84 14.61 -8.74
CA VAL A 84 -9.13 13.38 -8.43
C VAL A 84 -8.63 13.44 -6.99
N THR A 85 -8.94 12.42 -6.21
CA THR A 85 -8.65 12.35 -4.78
C THR A 85 -7.68 11.24 -4.41
N SER A 86 -7.52 10.25 -5.27
CA SER A 86 -6.56 9.15 -5.08
C SER A 86 -6.11 8.61 -6.42
N MET A 87 -4.87 8.15 -6.47
CA MET A 87 -4.28 7.47 -7.61
C MET A 87 -3.21 6.48 -7.15
N ALA A 88 -3.13 5.36 -7.86
CA ALA A 88 -2.13 4.33 -7.63
C ALA A 88 -1.84 3.60 -8.95
N TYR A 89 -0.71 2.89 -9.01
CA TYR A 89 -0.42 1.92 -10.07
C TYR A 89 -0.24 0.54 -9.45
N SER A 90 -0.40 -0.51 -10.26
CA SER A 90 -0.15 -1.87 -9.81
C SER A 90 1.34 -2.14 -9.64
N PRO A 91 1.80 -2.67 -8.50
CA PRO A 91 3.19 -3.07 -8.32
C PRO A 91 3.57 -4.29 -9.18
N ILE A 92 2.59 -5.08 -9.62
CA ILE A 92 2.80 -6.29 -10.44
C ILE A 92 2.98 -5.92 -11.92
N ASP A 93 2.11 -5.04 -12.44
CA ASP A 93 2.21 -4.51 -13.80
C ASP A 93 1.97 -3.00 -13.78
N PRO A 94 3.04 -2.20 -13.78
CA PRO A 94 2.95 -0.75 -13.66
C PRO A 94 2.23 -0.04 -14.82
N SER A 95 1.84 -0.74 -15.88
CA SER A 95 0.98 -0.17 -16.92
C SER A 95 -0.48 0.03 -16.46
N HIS A 96 -0.89 -0.68 -15.40
CA HIS A 96 -2.22 -0.58 -14.82
C HIS A 96 -2.26 0.54 -13.78
N TRP A 97 -2.98 1.62 -14.09
CA TRP A 97 -3.20 2.75 -13.20
C TRP A 97 -4.64 2.84 -12.76
N TYR A 98 -4.86 3.36 -11.57
CA TYR A 98 -6.15 3.50 -10.93
C TYR A 98 -6.34 4.92 -10.39
N VAL A 99 -7.54 5.44 -10.54
CA VAL A 99 -7.92 6.78 -10.05
C VAL A 99 -9.28 6.74 -9.41
N MET A 100 -9.42 7.42 -8.28
CA MET A 100 -10.70 7.76 -7.69
C MET A 100 -10.92 9.26 -7.68
N THR A 101 -12.17 9.66 -7.79
CA THR A 101 -12.60 11.06 -7.74
C THR A 101 -13.41 11.34 -6.48
N TYR A 102 -13.56 12.62 -6.15
CA TYR A 102 -14.22 13.10 -4.94
C TYR A 102 -15.61 12.49 -4.70
N ASN A 103 -16.35 12.21 -5.75
CA ASN A 103 -17.68 11.60 -5.70
C ASN A 103 -17.69 10.07 -5.78
N GLY A 104 -16.55 9.42 -5.52
CA GLY A 104 -16.44 7.96 -5.46
C GLY A 104 -16.45 7.25 -6.82
N THR A 105 -16.26 7.97 -7.93
CA THR A 105 -16.11 7.33 -9.25
C THR A 105 -14.72 6.74 -9.39
N PHE A 106 -14.64 5.51 -9.87
CA PHE A 106 -13.38 4.78 -10.08
C PHE A 106 -13.05 4.67 -11.57
N TYR A 107 -11.77 4.78 -11.88
CA TYR A 107 -11.22 4.67 -13.24
C TYR A 107 -10.01 3.74 -13.24
N HIS A 108 -9.86 3.01 -14.35
CA HIS A 108 -8.73 2.12 -14.62
C HIS A 108 -8.13 2.43 -15.99
N SER A 109 -6.81 2.44 -16.07
CA SER A 109 -5.99 2.52 -17.28
C SER A 109 -5.13 1.26 -17.40
N THR A 110 -4.75 0.89 -18.63
CA THR A 110 -3.81 -0.21 -18.94
C THR A 110 -2.64 0.26 -19.80
N ASP A 111 -2.46 1.58 -19.90
CA ASP A 111 -1.49 2.22 -20.80
C ASP A 111 -0.79 3.42 -20.11
N TYR A 112 -0.43 3.26 -18.83
CA TYR A 112 0.26 4.30 -18.02
C TYR A 112 -0.53 5.61 -17.92
N GLY A 113 -1.87 5.53 -17.89
CA GLY A 113 -2.73 6.70 -17.73
C GLY A 113 -3.00 7.50 -19.00
N GLU A 114 -2.68 6.99 -20.20
CA GLU A 114 -3.00 7.66 -21.46
C GLU A 114 -4.48 7.56 -21.80
N SER A 115 -5.12 6.43 -21.52
CA SER A 115 -6.56 6.23 -21.68
C SER A 115 -7.19 5.61 -20.43
N TRP A 116 -8.49 5.88 -20.21
CA TRP A 116 -9.17 5.51 -18.99
C TRP A 116 -10.54 4.90 -19.24
N THR A 117 -10.87 3.87 -18.50
CA THR A 117 -12.18 3.25 -18.45
C THR A 117 -12.83 3.52 -17.10
N MET A 118 -14.01 4.13 -17.08
CA MET A 118 -14.78 4.38 -15.88
C MET A 118 -15.60 3.14 -15.49
N THR A 119 -15.61 2.79 -14.20
CA THR A 119 -16.45 1.71 -13.69
C THR A 119 -17.93 2.09 -13.78
N SER A 120 -18.69 1.26 -14.48
CA SER A 120 -20.11 1.51 -14.72
C SER A 120 -20.98 1.04 -13.55
N GLY A 121 -21.94 1.88 -13.15
CA GLY A 121 -22.93 1.51 -12.14
C GLY A 121 -22.39 1.38 -10.71
N PHE A 122 -21.17 1.86 -10.47
CA PHE A 122 -20.53 1.89 -9.16
C PHE A 122 -20.40 3.34 -8.68
N SER A 123 -20.73 3.54 -7.41
CA SER A 123 -20.41 4.74 -6.65
C SER A 123 -19.77 4.25 -5.35
N GLY A 124 -18.48 4.38 -5.25
CA GLY A 124 -17.69 3.98 -4.09
C GLY A 124 -17.77 4.97 -2.95
N PRO A 125 -16.91 4.81 -1.93
CA PRO A 125 -16.87 5.75 -0.85
C PRO A 125 -16.45 7.11 -1.36
N GLU A 126 -17.16 8.15 -0.91
CA GLU A 126 -16.82 9.53 -1.26
C GLU A 126 -15.57 9.98 -0.51
N SER A 127 -14.87 10.94 -1.08
CA SER A 127 -13.78 11.62 -0.37
C SER A 127 -14.35 12.57 0.68
N HIS A 128 -13.61 12.77 1.76
CA HIS A 128 -13.94 13.80 2.74
C HIS A 128 -13.21 15.11 2.43
N TYR A 129 -13.72 16.22 2.95
CA TYR A 129 -13.27 17.60 2.72
C TYR A 129 -11.75 17.84 2.77
N PHE A 130 -11.04 17.22 3.71
CA PHE A 130 -9.59 17.36 3.85
C PHE A 130 -8.79 16.18 3.32
N TYR A 131 -9.43 15.03 3.12
CA TYR A 131 -8.79 13.74 2.93
C TYR A 131 -9.38 13.07 1.73
N GLY A 132 -8.52 12.54 0.92
CA GLY A 132 -8.92 11.77 -0.24
C GLY A 132 -9.51 10.41 0.13
N SER A 133 -9.82 9.68 -0.89
CA SER A 133 -9.95 8.23 -0.84
C SER A 133 -8.58 7.59 -0.92
N THR A 134 -8.52 6.29 -0.72
CA THR A 134 -7.30 5.50 -0.87
C THR A 134 -7.51 4.37 -1.86
N ILE A 135 -6.45 3.98 -2.57
CA ILE A 135 -6.44 2.86 -3.50
C ILE A 135 -5.21 2.01 -3.15
N HIS A 136 -5.44 0.75 -2.83
CA HIS A 136 -4.39 -0.24 -2.61
C HIS A 136 -4.51 -1.33 -3.69
N PRO A 137 -3.72 -1.30 -4.76
CA PRO A 137 -3.57 -2.41 -5.69
C PRO A 137 -2.80 -3.53 -5.01
N SER A 138 -3.26 -4.76 -5.19
CA SER A 138 -2.63 -5.94 -4.59
C SER A 138 -1.17 -6.12 -5.03
N ASN A 139 -0.35 -6.60 -4.10
CA ASN A 139 1.04 -7.01 -4.35
C ASN A 139 1.13 -8.41 -5.00
N GLN A 140 0.06 -9.20 -4.98
CA GLN A 140 0.07 -10.61 -5.39
C GLN A 140 -0.92 -10.93 -6.52
N ASP A 141 -2.04 -10.20 -6.64
CA ASP A 141 -3.09 -10.45 -7.63
C ASP A 141 -3.33 -9.20 -8.46
N LEU A 142 -2.89 -9.22 -9.71
CA LEU A 142 -2.99 -8.10 -10.64
C LEU A 142 -4.42 -7.54 -10.77
N GLY A 143 -5.44 -8.38 -10.66
CA GLY A 143 -6.84 -7.96 -10.74
C GLY A 143 -7.43 -7.39 -9.44
N LYS A 144 -6.79 -7.63 -8.33
CA LYS A 144 -7.30 -7.28 -7.00
C LYS A 144 -6.93 -5.83 -6.64
N VAL A 145 -7.94 -5.06 -6.26
CA VAL A 145 -7.78 -3.67 -5.83
C VAL A 145 -8.72 -3.41 -4.66
N VAL A 146 -8.18 -2.87 -3.58
CA VAL A 146 -8.95 -2.42 -2.41
C VAL A 146 -9.00 -0.91 -2.41
N ILE A 147 -10.18 -0.36 -2.16
CA ILE A 147 -10.40 1.09 -2.10
C ILE A 147 -11.07 1.48 -0.79
N GLY A 148 -10.73 2.65 -0.29
CA GLY A 148 -11.29 3.18 0.95
C GLY A 148 -11.64 4.67 0.85
N GLY A 149 -12.47 5.13 1.77
CA GLY A 149 -12.89 6.52 1.86
C GLY A 149 -13.93 6.75 2.96
N SER A 150 -14.92 7.61 2.70
CA SER A 150 -15.95 7.96 3.68
C SER A 150 -16.96 6.84 3.89
N GLY A 151 -17.05 6.35 5.11
CA GLY A 151 -18.06 5.39 5.55
C GLY A 151 -19.34 6.01 6.10
N TYR A 152 -19.56 7.32 5.91
CA TYR A 152 -20.74 7.99 6.47
C TYR A 152 -21.99 7.84 5.62
N SER A 153 -21.84 7.64 4.33
CA SER A 153 -22.95 7.50 3.38
C SER A 153 -22.98 6.15 2.67
N ASN A 154 -21.84 5.48 2.60
CA ASN A 154 -21.64 4.17 1.98
C ASN A 154 -20.74 3.32 2.91
N ASP A 155 -20.51 2.08 2.53
CA ASP A 155 -19.44 1.29 3.14
C ASP A 155 -18.08 1.96 2.95
N PRO A 156 -17.22 1.98 3.99
CA PRO A 156 -15.94 2.68 3.91
C PRO A 156 -14.90 1.99 3.02
N VAL A 157 -15.01 0.67 2.81
CA VAL A 157 -14.04 -0.12 2.03
C VAL A 157 -14.76 -1.04 1.05
N PHE A 158 -14.24 -1.11 -0.16
CA PHE A 158 -14.68 -2.02 -1.20
C PHE A 158 -13.49 -2.77 -1.80
N ILE A 159 -13.74 -3.96 -2.34
CA ILE A 159 -12.75 -4.78 -3.03
C ILE A 159 -13.22 -5.16 -4.43
N SER A 160 -12.28 -5.18 -5.36
CA SER A 160 -12.45 -5.68 -6.73
C SER A 160 -11.43 -6.79 -6.99
N TYR A 161 -11.80 -7.76 -7.82
CA TYR A 161 -10.92 -8.81 -8.34
C TYR A 161 -10.76 -8.75 -9.86
N ASN A 162 -11.17 -7.65 -10.49
CA ASN A 162 -11.19 -7.49 -11.94
C ASN A 162 -10.82 -6.06 -12.37
N HIS A 163 -9.76 -5.52 -11.77
CA HIS A 163 -9.22 -4.18 -12.05
C HIS A 163 -10.24 -3.05 -11.83
N GLY A 164 -11.18 -3.21 -10.88
CA GLY A 164 -12.19 -2.22 -10.61
C GLY A 164 -13.35 -2.19 -11.61
N GLN A 165 -13.51 -3.20 -12.47
CA GLN A 165 -14.69 -3.30 -13.33
C GLN A 165 -15.98 -3.51 -12.52
N SER A 166 -15.86 -4.17 -11.38
CA SER A 166 -16.91 -4.29 -10.37
C SER A 166 -16.30 -4.35 -8.97
N PHE A 167 -17.08 -3.91 -8.00
CA PHE A 167 -16.70 -3.90 -6.60
C PHE A 167 -17.76 -4.59 -5.75
N GLN A 168 -17.34 -5.13 -4.62
CA GLN A 168 -18.20 -5.59 -3.54
C GLN A 168 -17.78 -4.93 -2.23
N SER A 169 -18.70 -4.81 -1.27
CA SER A 169 -18.39 -4.35 0.07
C SER A 169 -17.32 -5.21 0.71
N PHE A 170 -16.39 -4.58 1.42
CA PHE A 170 -15.32 -5.23 2.14
C PHE A 170 -15.12 -4.56 3.50
N SER A 171 -16.24 -4.27 4.19
CA SER A 171 -16.27 -3.41 5.38
C SER A 171 -16.71 -4.13 6.65
N ASP A 172 -16.92 -5.44 6.62
CA ASP A 172 -17.33 -6.18 7.81
C ASP A 172 -16.31 -5.98 8.94
N GLY A 173 -16.79 -5.67 10.15
CA GLY A 173 -15.95 -5.29 11.29
C GLY A 173 -15.52 -3.82 11.36
N LEU A 174 -15.62 -3.06 10.26
CA LEU A 174 -15.35 -1.62 10.29
C LEU A 174 -16.61 -0.84 10.73
N PRO A 175 -16.47 0.12 11.63
CA PRO A 175 -17.55 1.05 11.94
C PRO A 175 -17.76 2.05 10.79
N ASN A 176 -18.86 2.80 10.84
CA ASN A 176 -19.06 3.95 9.95
C ASN A 176 -18.00 5.02 10.25
N THR A 177 -16.91 4.99 9.51
CA THR A 177 -15.72 5.81 9.74
C THR A 177 -15.12 6.30 8.41
N MET A 178 -14.25 7.28 8.50
CA MET A 178 -13.33 7.60 7.40
C MET A 178 -12.19 6.61 7.38
N VAL A 179 -11.88 6.06 6.22
CA VAL A 179 -10.64 5.34 5.92
C VAL A 179 -9.76 6.25 5.08
N PHE A 180 -8.60 6.63 5.64
CA PHE A 180 -7.69 7.59 5.03
C PHE A 180 -6.64 6.92 4.17
N GLU A 181 -6.16 5.75 4.60
CA GLU A 181 -5.15 4.98 3.89
C GLU A 181 -5.32 3.49 4.14
N ILE A 182 -5.07 2.70 3.12
CA ILE A 182 -5.01 1.24 3.16
C ILE A 182 -3.66 0.84 2.58
N ASP A 183 -2.98 -0.06 3.26
CA ASP A 183 -1.76 -0.69 2.79
C ASP A 183 -1.72 -2.15 3.27
N GLY A 184 -0.82 -2.96 2.73
CA GLY A 184 -0.76 -4.38 3.03
C GLY A 184 0.66 -4.92 3.12
N THR A 185 0.78 -6.11 3.70
CA THR A 185 2.03 -6.87 3.63
C THR A 185 2.37 -7.19 2.18
N LEU A 186 3.65 -7.50 1.90
CA LEU A 186 4.08 -7.87 0.55
C LEU A 186 3.33 -9.08 -0.01
N THR A 187 2.77 -9.92 0.86
CA THR A 187 1.97 -11.10 0.51
C THR A 187 0.46 -10.82 0.45
N ASP A 188 0.02 -9.61 0.81
CA ASP A 188 -1.40 -9.22 1.01
C ASP A 188 -2.17 -10.08 2.03
N GLN A 189 -1.48 -10.90 2.81
CA GLN A 189 -2.12 -11.72 3.84
C GLN A 189 -2.65 -10.88 5.00
N VAL A 190 -2.08 -9.72 5.22
CA VAL A 190 -2.61 -8.73 6.15
C VAL A 190 -2.74 -7.39 5.43
N LEU A 191 -3.94 -6.85 5.45
CA LEU A 191 -4.21 -5.48 5.04
C LEU A 191 -4.43 -4.62 6.29
N PHE A 192 -4.01 -3.39 6.22
CA PHE A 192 -4.17 -2.41 7.30
C PHE A 192 -4.99 -1.23 6.81
N ALA A 193 -5.73 -0.61 7.71
CA ALA A 193 -6.50 0.60 7.45
C ALA A 193 -6.27 1.65 8.52
N ALA A 194 -5.81 2.83 8.11
CA ALA A 194 -5.76 4.02 8.93
C ALA A 194 -7.12 4.71 8.91
N THR A 195 -7.78 4.82 10.07
CA THR A 195 -9.14 5.35 10.15
C THR A 195 -9.28 6.49 11.15
N GLN A 196 -10.42 7.17 11.10
CA GLN A 196 -10.75 8.19 12.09
C GLN A 196 -10.93 7.62 13.51
N LEU A 197 -11.30 6.35 13.62
CA LEU A 197 -11.60 5.67 14.88
C LEU A 197 -10.53 4.67 15.32
N GLY A 198 -9.33 4.75 14.75
CA GLY A 198 -8.21 3.89 15.11
C GLY A 198 -7.60 3.14 13.93
N PRO A 199 -6.62 2.30 14.20
CA PRO A 199 -6.01 1.42 13.23
C PRO A 199 -6.76 0.10 13.17
N TYR A 200 -6.98 -0.43 11.97
CA TYR A 200 -7.62 -1.73 11.74
C TYR A 200 -6.71 -2.61 10.89
N ALA A 201 -6.87 -3.91 11.06
CA ALA A 201 -6.25 -4.92 10.21
C ALA A 201 -7.29 -5.93 9.75
N TYR A 202 -7.11 -6.42 8.53
CA TYR A 202 -7.80 -7.57 7.96
C TYR A 202 -6.78 -8.67 7.69
N VAL A 203 -7.01 -9.88 8.17
CA VAL A 203 -6.17 -11.04 7.91
C VAL A 203 -6.86 -11.91 6.88
N GLU A 204 -6.14 -12.32 5.84
CA GLU A 204 -6.70 -13.19 4.80
C GLU A 204 -7.25 -14.49 5.38
N GLY A 205 -8.49 -14.81 5.01
CA GLY A 205 -9.20 -15.98 5.55
C GLY A 205 -10.07 -15.67 6.77
N GLU A 206 -9.97 -14.49 7.35
CA GLU A 206 -10.90 -14.00 8.35
C GLU A 206 -12.08 -13.29 7.69
N ASP A 207 -13.20 -13.17 8.41
CA ASP A 207 -14.43 -12.61 7.86
C ASP A 207 -14.58 -11.11 8.09
N GLU A 208 -13.75 -10.49 8.94
CA GLU A 208 -13.92 -9.10 9.36
C GLU A 208 -12.61 -8.35 9.64
N TRP A 209 -12.66 -7.03 9.53
CA TRP A 209 -11.61 -6.13 10.01
C TRP A 209 -11.64 -6.06 11.53
N ILE A 210 -10.48 -6.12 12.16
CA ILE A 210 -10.31 -6.02 13.61
C ILE A 210 -9.59 -4.73 14.00
N ASN A 211 -10.03 -4.10 15.09
CA ASN A 211 -9.31 -2.97 15.66
C ASN A 211 -8.04 -3.45 16.36
N ILE A 212 -6.88 -2.94 15.94
CA ILE A 212 -5.57 -3.33 16.46
C ILE A 212 -4.96 -2.33 17.44
N MET A 213 -5.70 -1.34 17.88
CA MET A 213 -5.22 -0.27 18.77
C MET A 213 -4.66 -0.82 20.10
N GLY A 214 -5.25 -1.88 20.66
CA GLY A 214 -4.85 -2.46 21.93
C GLY A 214 -4.96 -1.46 23.10
N PHE A 215 -4.12 -1.65 24.12
CA PHE A 215 -4.11 -0.80 25.32
C PHE A 215 -3.07 0.34 25.28
N SER A 216 -2.14 0.29 24.34
CA SER A 216 -0.98 1.19 24.31
C SER A 216 -1.11 2.32 23.31
N ALA A 217 -1.73 2.05 22.17
CA ALA A 217 -1.91 3.03 21.11
C ALA A 217 -3.03 4.01 21.44
N PRO A 218 -2.92 5.28 21.03
CA PRO A 218 -3.89 6.30 21.40
C PRO A 218 -5.22 6.13 20.64
N ASP A 219 -6.33 6.32 21.36
CA ASP A 219 -7.65 6.42 20.75
C ASP A 219 -7.80 7.79 20.07
N GLN A 220 -7.56 7.81 18.78
CA GLN A 220 -7.67 9.00 17.94
C GLN A 220 -7.62 8.67 16.43
N THR A 221 -7.61 9.72 15.62
CA THR A 221 -7.49 9.61 14.16
C THR A 221 -6.09 9.20 13.74
N TYR A 222 -6.01 8.16 12.92
CA TYR A 222 -4.85 7.68 12.21
C TYR A 222 -4.96 8.10 10.75
N TRP A 223 -3.97 8.88 10.25
CA TRP A 223 -4.08 9.58 8.97
C TRP A 223 -3.33 8.95 7.84
N SER A 224 -2.19 8.37 8.17
CA SER A 224 -1.30 7.77 7.20
C SER A 224 -0.86 6.41 7.68
N LEU A 225 -0.51 5.59 6.71
CA LEU A 225 -0.11 4.22 6.92
C LEU A 225 0.93 3.86 5.87
N GLU A 226 1.95 3.12 6.28
CA GLU A 226 2.93 2.51 5.41
C GLU A 226 3.34 1.17 6.02
N TYR A 227 3.27 0.11 5.24
CA TYR A 227 3.91 -1.14 5.63
C TYR A 227 5.40 -1.07 5.29
N VAL A 228 6.25 -1.25 6.28
CA VAL A 228 7.72 -1.22 6.16
C VAL A 228 8.23 -2.65 6.23
N PRO A 229 8.45 -3.32 5.07
CA PRO A 229 8.76 -4.75 5.03
C PRO A 229 10.09 -5.11 5.70
N GLU A 230 11.08 -4.21 5.66
CA GLU A 230 12.41 -4.46 6.24
C GLU A 230 12.40 -4.66 7.76
N ILE A 231 11.34 -4.19 8.42
CA ILE A 231 11.17 -4.32 9.87
C ILE A 231 9.83 -4.95 10.24
N HIS A 232 9.13 -5.54 9.28
CA HIS A 232 7.82 -6.19 9.43
C HIS A 232 6.84 -5.34 10.25
N THR A 233 6.67 -4.08 9.87
CA THR A 233 5.94 -3.11 10.70
C THR A 233 4.93 -2.32 9.88
N ALA A 234 3.68 -2.30 10.31
CA ALA A 234 2.69 -1.34 9.85
C ALA A 234 2.88 -0.03 10.65
N ARG A 235 3.30 1.01 9.97
CA ARG A 235 3.63 2.32 10.55
C ARG A 235 2.51 3.31 10.31
N PHE A 236 1.92 3.80 11.37
CA PHE A 236 0.80 4.72 11.32
C PHE A 236 1.17 6.12 11.80
N GLY A 237 0.83 7.13 11.02
CA GLY A 237 0.86 8.52 11.46
C GLY A 237 -0.45 8.93 12.11
N THR A 238 -0.40 9.60 13.26
CA THR A 238 -1.56 10.01 14.02
C THR A 238 -1.73 11.53 14.05
N TYR A 239 -2.95 12.00 14.29
CA TYR A 239 -3.20 13.42 14.47
C TYR A 239 -2.74 13.90 15.86
N GLY A 240 -1.48 14.35 15.95
CA GLY A 240 -0.94 14.99 17.14
C GLY A 240 -0.39 14.07 18.24
N ARG A 241 -0.30 12.74 18.00
CA ARG A 241 0.29 11.77 18.94
C ARG A 241 1.50 11.03 18.36
N GLY A 242 2.06 11.55 17.27
CA GLY A 242 3.27 11.01 16.62
C GLY A 242 2.99 9.81 15.73
N ILE A 243 4.01 8.99 15.58
CA ILE A 243 4.03 7.79 14.73
C ILE A 243 3.96 6.57 15.64
N TRP A 244 3.17 5.58 15.25
CA TRP A 244 2.98 4.33 15.98
C TRP A 244 3.26 3.15 15.07
N ASP A 245 4.13 2.28 15.53
CA ASP A 245 4.54 1.07 14.85
C ASP A 245 3.80 -0.14 15.44
N PHE A 246 3.11 -0.87 14.58
CA PHE A 246 2.50 -2.16 14.89
C PHE A 246 3.35 -3.23 14.24
N ILE A 247 4.07 -3.99 15.05
CA ILE A 247 4.89 -5.09 14.57
C ILE A 247 3.94 -6.16 14.05
N VAL A 248 4.10 -6.48 12.79
CA VAL A 248 3.40 -7.60 12.17
C VAL A 248 4.26 -8.82 12.46
N ASP A 249 3.83 -9.61 13.42
CA ASP A 249 4.36 -10.95 13.53
C ASP A 249 3.81 -11.70 12.32
N GLU A 250 4.53 -11.66 11.23
CA GLU A 250 4.29 -12.51 10.06
C GLU A 250 4.63 -13.98 10.39
N ASN A 251 4.36 -14.41 11.61
CA ASN A 251 4.05 -15.80 11.90
C ASN A 251 2.67 -16.14 11.29
N ILE A 252 2.54 -15.86 10.01
CA ILE A 252 1.93 -16.81 9.13
C ILE A 252 2.60 -18.10 9.54
N ASP A 253 1.86 -19.20 9.69
CA ASP A 253 2.42 -20.53 9.82
C ASP A 253 3.50 -20.76 8.73
N VAL A 254 4.59 -20.01 8.77
CA VAL A 254 5.86 -20.45 8.23
C VAL A 254 6.15 -21.60 9.16
N SER A 255 5.71 -22.76 8.74
CA SER A 255 6.12 -23.98 9.36
C SER A 255 7.64 -24.01 9.19
N TYR A 256 8.35 -23.28 10.09
CA TYR A 256 9.80 -23.26 10.08
C TYR A 256 10.25 -24.71 9.99
N GLY A 257 10.94 -25.01 8.91
CA GLY A 257 11.31 -26.38 8.58
C GLY A 257 10.47 -27.03 7.48
N ASP A 258 9.33 -26.47 7.06
CA ASP A 258 8.61 -26.87 5.84
C ASP A 258 9.14 -26.06 4.66
N VAL A 259 10.32 -26.44 4.18
CA VAL A 259 11.06 -25.67 3.16
C VAL A 259 10.44 -25.85 1.76
N ASN A 260 9.72 -26.95 1.54
CA ASN A 260 9.07 -27.28 0.27
C ASN A 260 7.58 -26.88 0.22
N ASN A 261 7.02 -26.34 1.33
CA ASN A 261 5.63 -25.91 1.50
C ASN A 261 4.59 -27.04 1.22
N ASP A 262 4.92 -28.30 1.60
CA ASP A 262 3.98 -29.42 1.47
C ASP A 262 3.14 -29.66 2.75
N ASN A 263 3.22 -28.78 3.74
CA ASN A 263 2.64 -28.83 5.07
C ASN A 263 3.14 -30.00 5.93
N THR A 264 4.32 -30.55 5.61
CA THR A 264 4.88 -31.67 6.34
C THR A 264 6.38 -31.50 6.57
N ILE A 265 6.80 -31.17 7.78
CA ILE A 265 8.23 -31.09 8.11
C ILE A 265 8.83 -32.49 8.18
N ASN A 266 9.70 -32.82 7.21
CA ASN A 266 10.33 -34.13 7.06
C ASN A 266 11.71 -34.06 6.38
N ILE A 267 12.26 -35.24 6.03
CA ILE A 267 13.61 -35.32 5.42
C ILE A 267 13.72 -34.62 4.06
N GLN A 268 12.62 -34.41 3.36
CA GLN A 268 12.64 -33.73 2.05
C GLN A 268 12.99 -32.26 2.21
N ASP A 269 12.60 -31.63 3.31
CA ASP A 269 12.95 -30.25 3.64
C ASP A 269 14.44 -30.11 3.94
N ILE A 270 15.02 -31.07 4.66
CA ILE A 270 16.47 -31.09 4.89
C ILE A 270 17.22 -31.17 3.54
N ILE A 271 16.77 -32.03 2.63
CA ILE A 271 17.40 -32.17 1.31
C ILE A 271 17.30 -30.86 0.52
N LEU A 272 16.15 -30.19 0.56
CA LEU A 272 15.97 -28.90 -0.11
C LEU A 272 16.85 -27.82 0.53
N LEU A 273 16.90 -27.77 1.86
CA LEU A 273 17.72 -26.82 2.59
C LEU A 273 19.22 -26.98 2.28
N VAL A 274 19.69 -28.24 2.21
CA VAL A 274 21.06 -28.55 1.77
C VAL A 274 21.31 -28.06 0.33
N ASN A 275 20.36 -28.22 -0.57
CA ASN A 275 20.49 -27.75 -1.95
C ASN A 275 20.52 -26.21 -2.03
N ILE A 276 19.73 -25.51 -1.22
CA ILE A 276 19.76 -24.05 -1.13
C ILE A 276 21.16 -23.58 -0.74
N ILE A 277 21.78 -24.21 0.27
CA ILE A 277 23.11 -23.85 0.74
C ILE A 277 24.22 -24.20 -0.28
N LEU A 278 24.13 -25.38 -0.91
CA LEU A 278 25.18 -25.85 -1.81
C LEU A 278 25.18 -25.14 -3.16
N TYR A 279 24.02 -24.72 -3.64
CA TYR A 279 23.85 -24.14 -4.98
C TYR A 279 23.53 -22.64 -4.95
N ASP A 280 23.57 -22.02 -3.76
CA ASP A 280 23.28 -20.59 -3.56
C ASP A 280 21.92 -20.20 -4.21
N LEU A 281 20.90 -21.01 -3.90
CA LEU A 281 19.56 -20.78 -4.39
C LEU A 281 18.88 -19.65 -3.59
N GLU A 282 17.72 -19.19 -4.07
CA GLU A 282 16.96 -18.12 -3.40
C GLU A 282 16.69 -18.43 -1.92
N TYR A 283 16.83 -17.40 -1.10
CA TYR A 283 16.50 -17.44 0.33
C TYR A 283 15.01 -17.75 0.52
N THR A 284 14.70 -18.68 1.41
CA THR A 284 13.33 -18.97 1.84
C THR A 284 13.24 -18.78 3.35
N ILE A 285 12.26 -18.02 3.82
CA ILE A 285 12.09 -17.73 5.24
C ILE A 285 11.84 -19.00 6.07
N SER A 286 11.17 -20.00 5.50
CA SER A 286 10.93 -21.31 6.13
C SER A 286 12.22 -22.13 6.37
N GLY A 287 13.29 -21.79 5.66
CA GLY A 287 14.60 -22.43 5.77
C GLY A 287 15.51 -21.80 6.82
N ASP A 288 15.23 -20.59 7.26
CA ASP A 288 15.96 -19.88 8.32
C ASP A 288 15.34 -20.21 9.69
N ILE A 289 15.74 -21.37 10.24
CA ILE A 289 15.12 -21.94 11.43
C ILE A 289 15.43 -21.13 12.70
N ASN A 290 16.60 -20.49 12.73
CA ASN A 290 17.05 -19.70 13.87
C ASN A 290 16.72 -18.20 13.74
N ASN A 291 16.14 -17.80 12.60
CA ASN A 291 15.74 -16.42 12.29
C ASN A 291 16.90 -15.40 12.39
N ASP A 292 18.09 -15.81 11.91
CA ASP A 292 19.29 -14.94 11.88
C ASP A 292 19.50 -14.24 10.52
N ASN A 293 18.54 -14.35 9.60
CA ASN A 293 18.54 -13.87 8.21
C ASN A 293 19.61 -14.52 7.33
N SER A 294 20.03 -15.75 7.67
CA SER A 294 21.06 -16.48 6.93
C SER A 294 20.77 -17.97 6.92
N ILE A 295 20.50 -18.55 5.76
CA ILE A 295 20.36 -20.00 5.64
C ILE A 295 21.75 -20.64 5.59
N ASN A 296 22.06 -21.47 6.60
CA ASN A 296 23.35 -22.11 6.74
C ASN A 296 23.27 -23.49 7.43
N VAL A 297 24.40 -24.08 7.77
CA VAL A 297 24.45 -25.42 8.37
C VAL A 297 23.77 -25.49 9.74
N ILE A 298 23.65 -24.37 10.45
CA ILE A 298 22.97 -24.32 11.76
C ILE A 298 21.50 -24.65 11.58
N ASP A 299 20.87 -24.13 10.53
CA ASP A 299 19.44 -24.39 10.22
C ASP A 299 19.20 -25.86 9.91
N ILE A 300 20.12 -26.52 9.19
CA ILE A 300 20.03 -27.97 8.94
C ILE A 300 20.06 -28.75 10.25
N VAL A 301 20.94 -28.37 11.19
CA VAL A 301 21.03 -29.05 12.50
C VAL A 301 19.75 -28.87 13.28
N MET A 302 19.23 -27.63 13.35
CA MET A 302 17.98 -27.33 14.06
C MET A 302 16.77 -28.05 13.42
N LEU A 303 16.69 -28.09 12.09
CA LEU A 303 15.64 -28.82 11.40
C LEU A 303 15.72 -30.33 11.68
N SER A 304 16.94 -30.87 11.70
CA SER A 304 17.14 -32.28 12.04
C SER A 304 16.66 -32.61 13.45
N ASP A 305 16.91 -31.74 14.42
CA ASP A 305 16.46 -31.90 15.80
C ASP A 305 14.92 -31.85 15.90
N ILE A 306 14.27 -30.91 15.20
CA ILE A 306 12.80 -30.82 15.12
C ILE A 306 12.20 -32.13 14.59
N ILE A 307 12.77 -32.69 13.54
CA ILE A 307 12.30 -33.94 12.94
C ILE A 307 12.49 -35.11 13.90
N LEU A 308 13.65 -35.21 14.54
CA LEU A 308 13.95 -36.32 15.46
C LEU A 308 13.07 -36.30 16.73
N GLU A 309 12.75 -35.13 17.25
CA GLU A 309 11.83 -34.98 18.39
C GLU A 309 10.40 -35.44 18.08
N ARG A 310 9.95 -35.29 16.83
CA ARG A 310 8.62 -35.82 16.40
C ARG A 310 8.56 -37.33 16.35
N PHE A 311 9.67 -38.02 16.14
CA PHE A 311 9.73 -39.47 16.15
C PHE A 311 9.94 -40.09 17.55
N SER A 312 10.23 -39.24 18.55
CA SER A 312 10.47 -39.72 19.94
C SER A 312 9.23 -39.67 20.83
N LYS A 313 8.08 -39.28 20.30
CA LYS A 313 6.75 -39.27 20.94
C LYS A 313 5.84 -40.31 20.30
#